data_7632d5fddd5c3ada4dd8bec67f4b3a2e
#
_entry.id   7632d5fddd5c3ada4dd8bec67f4b3a2e
#
_cell.length_a   1.000
_cell.length_b   1.000
_cell.length_c   1.000
_cell.angle_alpha   90.00
_cell.angle_beta   90.00
_cell.angle_gamma   90.00
#
_symmetry.space_group_name_H-M   'P 1'
#
loop_
_entity.id
_entity.type
_entity.pdbx_description
1 polymer ?
#
loop_
_entity_poly.entity_id
_entity_poly.type
_entity_poly.pdbx_seq_one_letter_code
_entity_poly.pdbx_strand_id
1 'polypeptide(L)'
;MTLSDIHIRDPFILPHNGVYYMYGTRCRPSATRGFDVYTSTDLVTWSEPKSIFEAHEGFWGTQDFWAPEVHYYNGKFYLFATFKSPDHCRGTAILICDTPDGEFRTHSDGSITPKDWECLDGTFYVDEAGIPYMVFCHEWLQVRDGTVCAVELTPDLSAPAGEPFQLWNAAAAPWVKAIRDEDEFVTDGPFLLNLNGKLASIWSSFDKDGYVEALATSKGGIRGPWSVDHPTMLSGHDGGHGMLFTDFDGQQLFVCHQPNQSPKERPALYRFENGVFYKA
;
A
#
# COMPACT_ATOMS: atom_id res chain seq x y z
N MET A 1 -0.91 -3.28 23.66
CA MET A 1 -0.01 -2.21 23.12
C MET A 1 -0.84 -1.03 22.66
N THR A 2 -0.23 0.16 22.52
CA THR A 2 -0.83 1.30 21.82
C THR A 2 -0.13 1.50 20.48
N LEU A 3 -0.64 2.36 19.60
CA LEU A 3 0.02 2.64 18.31
C LEU A 3 1.47 3.13 18.47
N SER A 4 1.77 3.84 19.57
CA SER A 4 3.14 4.30 19.88
C SER A 4 4.14 3.18 20.19
N ASP A 5 3.65 2.00 20.55
CA ASP A 5 4.47 0.83 20.87
C ASP A 5 4.73 -0.04 19.63
N ILE A 6 4.00 0.20 18.54
CA ILE A 6 4.04 -0.61 17.32
C ILE A 6 5.00 0.02 16.32
N HIS A 7 6.06 -0.72 15.98
CA HIS A 7 7.12 -0.28 15.07
C HIS A 7 6.94 -0.91 13.69
N ILE A 8 6.12 -0.29 12.86
CA ILE A 8 5.90 -0.68 11.47
C ILE A 8 5.87 0.55 10.55
N ARG A 9 6.15 0.32 9.27
CA ARG A 9 5.86 1.22 8.15
C ARG A 9 4.65 0.71 7.40
N ASP A 10 4.11 1.52 6.51
CA ASP A 10 3.12 1.13 5.51
C ASP A 10 1.92 0.41 6.17
N PRO A 11 1.29 1.03 7.19
CA PRO A 11 0.22 0.37 7.93
C PRO A 11 -1.03 0.24 7.07
N PHE A 12 -1.58 -0.97 7.05
CA PHE A 12 -2.86 -1.28 6.42
C PHE A 12 -3.83 -1.84 7.46
N ILE A 13 -5.04 -1.28 7.57
CA ILE A 13 -6.06 -1.74 8.51
C ILE A 13 -7.26 -2.33 7.77
N LEU A 14 -7.55 -3.60 8.04
CA LEU A 14 -8.75 -4.30 7.57
C LEU A 14 -9.77 -4.40 8.70
N PRO A 15 -10.90 -3.67 8.68
CA PRO A 15 -12.04 -3.94 9.54
C PRO A 15 -12.79 -5.19 9.06
N HIS A 16 -12.91 -6.21 9.93
CA HIS A 16 -13.64 -7.43 9.59
C HIS A 16 -14.27 -8.07 10.83
N ASN A 17 -15.60 -8.33 10.78
CA ASN A 17 -16.36 -9.01 11.85
C ASN A 17 -16.12 -8.47 13.27
N GLY A 18 -16.11 -7.13 13.43
CA GLY A 18 -15.95 -6.48 14.73
C GLY A 18 -14.51 -6.39 15.25
N VAL A 19 -13.52 -6.77 14.43
CA VAL A 19 -12.09 -6.70 14.74
C VAL A 19 -11.37 -5.89 13.66
N TYR A 20 -10.46 -5.03 14.07
CA TYR A 20 -9.50 -4.36 13.20
C TYR A 20 -8.20 -5.16 13.15
N TYR A 21 -7.77 -5.51 11.95
CA TYR A 21 -6.52 -6.21 11.68
C TYR A 21 -5.54 -5.23 11.04
N MET A 22 -4.42 -4.95 11.71
CA MET A 22 -3.40 -4.05 11.20
C MET A 22 -2.16 -4.83 10.77
N TYR A 23 -1.73 -4.59 9.55
CA TYR A 23 -0.53 -5.14 8.92
C TYR A 23 0.46 -4.01 8.66
N GLY A 24 1.70 -4.35 8.34
CA GLY A 24 2.71 -3.37 7.95
C GLY A 24 4.10 -3.98 7.79
N THR A 25 4.98 -3.22 7.20
CA THR A 25 6.39 -3.56 7.06
C THR A 25 7.06 -3.58 8.43
N ARG A 26 7.71 -4.69 8.78
CA ARG A 26 8.42 -4.84 10.05
C ARG A 26 9.63 -3.91 10.12
N CYS A 27 9.66 -2.98 11.07
CA CYS A 27 10.80 -2.10 11.34
C CYS A 27 11.68 -2.63 12.48
N ARG A 28 12.14 -3.88 12.39
CA ARG A 28 13.02 -4.50 13.40
C ARG A 28 14.46 -4.61 12.88
N PRO A 29 15.48 -4.52 13.78
CA PRO A 29 16.89 -4.62 13.38
C PRO A 29 17.30 -5.99 12.79
N SER A 30 16.61 -7.06 13.13
CA SER A 30 16.78 -8.35 12.48
C SER A 30 15.85 -8.42 11.28
N ALA A 31 16.39 -8.43 10.09
CA ALA A 31 15.66 -8.61 8.84
C ALA A 31 14.78 -9.87 8.92
N THR A 32 13.53 -9.66 9.30
CA THR A 32 12.56 -10.74 9.37
C THR A 32 11.97 -10.91 7.98
N ARG A 33 12.02 -12.13 7.47
CA ARG A 33 11.52 -12.51 6.16
C ARG A 33 10.04 -12.88 6.25
N GLY A 34 9.21 -11.95 6.73
CA GLY A 34 7.79 -12.23 6.94
C GLY A 34 6.97 -11.02 7.39
N PHE A 35 5.71 -11.28 7.73
CA PHE A 35 4.73 -10.28 8.15
C PHE A 35 4.00 -10.67 9.43
N ASP A 36 3.58 -9.66 10.18
CA ASP A 36 2.75 -9.81 11.38
C ASP A 36 1.38 -9.16 11.17
N VAL A 37 0.42 -9.57 12.01
CA VAL A 37 -0.84 -8.87 12.22
C VAL A 37 -0.96 -8.45 13.67
N TYR A 38 -1.51 -7.26 13.89
CA TYR A 38 -1.95 -6.74 15.17
C TYR A 38 -3.47 -6.65 15.15
N THR A 39 -4.15 -6.96 16.24
CA THR A 39 -5.61 -6.91 16.32
C THR A 39 -6.09 -5.93 17.37
N SER A 40 -7.22 -5.27 17.11
CA SER A 40 -7.90 -4.36 18.03
C SER A 40 -9.42 -4.44 17.86
N THR A 41 -10.18 -4.09 18.88
CA THR A 41 -11.62 -3.90 18.79
C THR A 41 -12.04 -2.43 18.99
N ASP A 42 -11.10 -1.56 19.34
CA ASP A 42 -11.35 -0.17 19.73
C ASP A 42 -10.39 0.86 19.07
N LEU A 43 -9.43 0.38 18.21
CA LEU A 43 -8.37 1.18 17.59
C LEU A 43 -7.39 1.85 18.58
N VAL A 44 -7.54 1.61 19.88
CA VAL A 44 -6.73 2.18 20.96
C VAL A 44 -5.79 1.13 21.54
N THR A 45 -6.35 -0.03 21.86
CA THR A 45 -5.63 -1.16 22.46
C THR A 45 -5.41 -2.24 21.42
N TRP A 46 -4.14 -2.56 21.16
CA TRP A 46 -3.70 -3.52 20.17
C TRP A 46 -3.07 -4.75 20.82
N SER A 47 -3.22 -5.89 20.18
CA SER A 47 -2.56 -7.14 20.59
C SER A 47 -1.03 -7.07 20.43
N GLU A 48 -0.32 -8.05 21.01
CA GLU A 48 1.03 -8.39 20.56
C GLU A 48 1.00 -8.87 19.10
N PRO A 49 2.11 -8.71 18.34
CA PRO A 49 2.18 -9.18 16.95
C PRO A 49 2.05 -10.70 16.87
N LYS A 50 1.22 -11.15 15.93
CA LYS A 50 1.09 -12.56 15.53
C LYS A 50 1.67 -12.73 14.13
N SER A 51 2.63 -13.63 13.94
CA SER A 51 3.15 -13.93 12.60
C SER A 51 2.06 -14.54 11.72
N ILE A 52 1.92 -14.03 10.50
CA ILE A 52 0.96 -14.49 9.48
C ILE A 52 1.66 -15.02 8.22
N PHE A 53 2.92 -14.70 8.07
CA PHE A 53 3.76 -15.23 6.99
C PHE A 53 5.23 -15.20 7.41
N GLU A 54 5.93 -16.29 7.17
CA GLU A 54 7.39 -16.37 7.19
C GLU A 54 7.85 -17.08 5.92
N ALA A 55 8.86 -16.51 5.24
CA ALA A 55 9.35 -17.10 4.00
C ALA A 55 9.94 -18.49 4.24
N HIS A 56 9.30 -19.49 3.65
CA HIS A 56 9.77 -20.88 3.69
C HIS A 56 10.93 -21.11 2.72
N GLU A 57 11.58 -22.25 2.82
CA GLU A 57 12.58 -22.68 1.86
C GLU A 57 11.98 -22.79 0.46
N GLY A 58 12.65 -22.20 -0.53
CA GLY A 58 12.16 -22.12 -1.92
C GLY A 58 11.23 -20.95 -2.23
N PHE A 59 10.87 -20.11 -1.24
CA PHE A 59 10.18 -18.87 -1.54
C PHE A 59 11.13 -17.93 -2.30
N TRP A 60 10.64 -17.37 -3.42
CA TRP A 60 11.48 -16.59 -4.33
C TRP A 60 12.02 -15.29 -3.73
N GLY A 61 11.22 -14.60 -2.88
CA GLY A 61 11.60 -13.35 -2.22
C GLY A 61 12.56 -13.64 -1.05
N THR A 62 13.69 -12.96 -1.02
CA THR A 62 14.70 -13.08 0.05
C THR A 62 15.00 -11.76 0.74
N GLN A 63 14.51 -10.64 0.19
CA GLN A 63 14.70 -9.26 0.64
C GLN A 63 13.41 -8.47 0.44
N ASP A 64 13.37 -7.25 1.00
CA ASP A 64 12.33 -6.25 0.76
C ASP A 64 10.91 -6.79 1.01
N PHE A 65 10.70 -7.36 2.20
CA PHE A 65 9.37 -7.78 2.67
C PHE A 65 8.62 -6.53 3.11
N TRP A 66 7.96 -5.83 2.16
CA TRP A 66 7.38 -4.51 2.35
C TRP A 66 5.91 -4.43 2.04
N ALA A 67 5.26 -3.42 2.64
CA ALA A 67 3.91 -2.97 2.36
C ALA A 67 2.87 -4.10 2.21
N PRO A 68 2.64 -4.92 3.25
CA PRO A 68 1.61 -5.96 3.19
C PRO A 68 0.21 -5.34 3.31
N GLU A 69 -0.64 -5.58 2.33
CA GLU A 69 -2.06 -5.23 2.33
C GLU A 69 -2.92 -6.48 2.30
N VAL A 70 -3.91 -6.60 3.16
CA VAL A 70 -4.82 -7.76 3.18
C VAL A 70 -6.21 -7.36 2.77
N HIS A 71 -6.69 -7.91 1.67
CA HIS A 71 -7.99 -7.65 1.08
C HIS A 71 -8.91 -8.87 1.15
N TYR A 72 -10.18 -8.66 1.50
CA TYR A 72 -11.20 -9.70 1.47
C TYR A 72 -11.89 -9.70 0.12
N TYR A 73 -11.82 -10.84 -0.59
CA TYR A 73 -12.42 -10.98 -1.91
C TYR A 73 -12.91 -12.42 -2.12
N ASN A 74 -14.14 -12.60 -2.62
CA ASN A 74 -14.73 -13.90 -2.93
C ASN A 74 -14.58 -14.96 -1.81
N GLY A 75 -14.77 -14.55 -0.54
CA GLY A 75 -14.74 -15.45 0.60
C GLY A 75 -13.35 -15.85 1.11
N LYS A 76 -12.28 -15.19 0.62
CA LYS A 76 -10.90 -15.42 1.03
C LYS A 76 -10.20 -14.09 1.35
N PHE A 77 -9.04 -14.20 2.01
CA PHE A 77 -8.16 -13.07 2.29
C PHE A 77 -6.91 -13.19 1.42
N TYR A 78 -6.60 -12.12 0.72
CA TYR A 78 -5.45 -12.04 -0.17
C TYR A 78 -4.50 -10.98 0.37
N LEU A 79 -3.24 -11.39 0.59
CA LEU A 79 -2.18 -10.50 1.03
C LEU A 79 -1.33 -10.13 -0.19
N PHE A 80 -1.32 -8.86 -0.52
CA PHE A 80 -0.47 -8.24 -1.53
C PHE A 80 0.77 -7.71 -0.82
N ALA A 81 1.96 -8.08 -1.26
CA ALA A 81 3.18 -7.60 -0.64
C ALA A 81 4.35 -7.56 -1.63
N THR A 82 5.26 -6.66 -1.36
CA THR A 82 6.48 -6.46 -2.13
C THR A 82 7.58 -7.39 -1.63
N PHE A 83 8.32 -7.98 -2.57
CA PHE A 83 9.47 -8.85 -2.35
C PHE A 83 10.56 -8.59 -3.38
N LYS A 84 11.80 -8.96 -3.06
CA LYS A 84 12.95 -8.93 -3.96
C LYS A 84 13.87 -10.11 -3.71
N SER A 85 14.67 -10.47 -4.74
CA SER A 85 15.81 -11.37 -4.57
C SER A 85 16.97 -10.93 -5.47
N PRO A 86 18.19 -11.49 -5.30
CA PRO A 86 19.33 -11.15 -6.16
C PRO A 86 19.08 -11.41 -7.64
N ASP A 87 18.24 -12.40 -7.96
CA ASP A 87 17.97 -12.86 -9.34
C ASP A 87 16.61 -12.36 -9.88
N HIS A 88 15.88 -11.57 -9.07
CA HIS A 88 14.57 -11.03 -9.41
C HIS A 88 14.48 -9.56 -9.05
N CYS A 89 14.00 -8.73 -9.97
CA CYS A 89 13.58 -7.37 -9.66
C CYS A 89 12.55 -7.37 -8.54
N ARG A 90 12.45 -6.26 -7.82
CA ARG A 90 11.40 -6.07 -6.82
C ARG A 90 10.03 -6.17 -7.47
N GLY A 91 9.11 -6.86 -6.84
CA GLY A 91 7.77 -7.04 -7.38
C GLY A 91 6.76 -7.41 -6.32
N THR A 92 5.48 -7.14 -6.59
CA THR A 92 4.38 -7.52 -5.71
C THR A 92 3.86 -8.90 -6.07
N ALA A 93 3.79 -9.79 -5.07
CA ALA A 93 3.16 -11.10 -5.15
C ALA A 93 1.91 -11.16 -4.29
N ILE A 94 1.07 -12.16 -4.54
CA ILE A 94 -0.18 -12.39 -3.83
C ILE A 94 -0.10 -13.69 -3.05
N LEU A 95 -0.42 -13.63 -1.75
CA LEU A 95 -0.59 -14.77 -0.89
C LEU A 95 -2.05 -14.89 -0.48
N ILE A 96 -2.50 -16.06 -0.02
CA ILE A 96 -3.90 -16.34 0.30
C ILE A 96 -4.06 -17.02 1.65
N CYS A 97 -5.15 -16.69 2.35
CA CYS A 97 -5.56 -17.36 3.58
C CYS A 97 -7.08 -17.44 3.70
N ASP A 98 -7.57 -18.32 4.58
CA ASP A 98 -8.99 -18.46 4.90
C ASP A 98 -9.46 -17.49 5.98
N THR A 99 -8.53 -16.95 6.78
CA THR A 99 -8.81 -15.97 7.84
C THR A 99 -7.82 -14.79 7.78
N PRO A 100 -8.18 -13.59 8.27
CA PRO A 100 -7.33 -12.40 8.15
C PRO A 100 -6.06 -12.47 9.01
N ASP A 101 -6.03 -13.34 10.01
CA ASP A 101 -4.93 -13.54 10.94
C ASP A 101 -4.34 -14.96 10.89
N GLY A 102 -4.70 -15.74 9.87
CA GLY A 102 -4.16 -17.07 9.63
C GLY A 102 -2.77 -17.04 8.99
N GLU A 103 -2.22 -18.21 8.76
CA GLU A 103 -0.96 -18.37 8.03
C GLU A 103 -1.23 -18.26 6.52
N PHE A 104 -0.70 -17.20 5.92
CA PHE A 104 -0.81 -16.97 4.47
C PHE A 104 0.15 -17.89 3.70
N ARG A 105 -0.32 -18.44 2.61
CA ARG A 105 0.46 -19.28 1.68
C ARG A 105 0.54 -18.62 0.31
N THR A 106 1.57 -18.93 -0.45
CA THR A 106 1.76 -18.47 -1.83
C THR A 106 0.52 -18.76 -2.66
N HIS A 107 0.06 -17.77 -3.42
CA HIS A 107 -1.08 -17.85 -4.35
C HIS A 107 -0.66 -17.59 -5.79
N SER A 108 0.05 -16.48 -6.07
CA SER A 108 0.62 -16.22 -7.39
C SER A 108 1.92 -17.00 -7.62
N ASP A 109 2.21 -17.33 -8.88
CA ASP A 109 3.49 -17.92 -9.28
C ASP A 109 4.55 -16.81 -9.43
N GLY A 110 5.17 -16.42 -8.32
CA GLY A 110 6.10 -15.29 -8.26
C GLY A 110 5.40 -13.94 -8.20
N SER A 111 6.04 -12.89 -8.73
CA SER A 111 5.45 -11.56 -8.79
C SER A 111 4.36 -11.44 -9.86
N ILE A 112 3.30 -10.70 -9.54
CA ILE A 112 2.26 -10.28 -10.50
C ILE A 112 2.77 -9.17 -11.41
N THR A 113 3.60 -8.28 -10.85
CA THR A 113 4.24 -7.19 -11.60
C THR A 113 5.28 -7.73 -12.60
N PRO A 114 5.61 -7.01 -13.69
CA PRO A 114 6.58 -7.47 -14.68
C PRO A 114 7.92 -7.86 -14.05
N LYS A 115 8.46 -9.00 -14.47
CA LYS A 115 9.66 -9.61 -13.86
C LYS A 115 10.95 -8.81 -14.06
N ASP A 116 10.99 -7.95 -15.06
CA ASP A 116 12.11 -7.08 -15.42
C ASP A 116 11.95 -5.63 -14.95
N TRP A 117 10.84 -5.33 -14.25
CA TRP A 117 10.57 -4.02 -13.65
C TRP A 117 10.85 -4.03 -12.16
N GLU A 118 11.49 -2.98 -11.66
CA GLU A 118 11.54 -2.72 -10.21
C GLU A 118 10.19 -2.12 -9.79
N CYS A 119 9.34 -2.93 -9.17
CA CYS A 119 7.98 -2.55 -8.77
C CYS A 119 7.76 -2.74 -7.28
N LEU A 120 6.90 -1.92 -6.68
CA LEU A 120 6.53 -2.03 -5.27
C LEU A 120 5.08 -1.59 -5.02
N ASP A 121 4.60 -1.83 -3.80
CA ASP A 121 3.37 -1.30 -3.22
C ASP A 121 2.11 -1.62 -4.04
N GLY A 122 1.96 -2.90 -4.38
CA GLY A 122 0.77 -3.34 -5.10
C GLY A 122 -0.46 -3.36 -4.22
N THR A 123 -1.49 -2.59 -4.60
CA THR A 123 -2.80 -2.56 -3.96
C THR A 123 -3.89 -3.17 -4.84
N PHE A 124 -4.98 -3.62 -4.24
CA PHE A 124 -6.10 -4.28 -4.90
C PHE A 124 -7.24 -3.30 -5.21
N TYR A 125 -7.78 -3.40 -6.41
CA TYR A 125 -8.96 -2.65 -6.82
C TYR A 125 -9.88 -3.48 -7.70
N VAL A 126 -11.19 -3.35 -7.52
CA VAL A 126 -12.21 -3.93 -8.41
C VAL A 126 -13.02 -2.79 -9.02
N ASP A 127 -13.11 -2.76 -10.34
CA ASP A 127 -13.85 -1.73 -11.05
C ASP A 127 -15.38 -1.95 -11.03
N GLU A 128 -16.15 -1.03 -11.61
CA GLU A 128 -17.61 -1.09 -11.67
C GLU A 128 -18.14 -2.28 -12.51
N ALA A 129 -17.31 -2.83 -13.39
CA ALA A 129 -17.62 -4.02 -14.18
C ALA A 129 -17.29 -5.33 -13.44
N GLY A 130 -16.72 -5.25 -12.23
CA GLY A 130 -16.28 -6.39 -11.43
C GLY A 130 -14.92 -6.95 -11.86
N ILE A 131 -14.15 -6.22 -12.64
CA ILE A 131 -12.81 -6.63 -13.08
C ILE A 131 -11.81 -6.28 -11.98
N PRO A 132 -11.01 -7.27 -11.50
CA PRO A 132 -9.98 -7.03 -10.50
C PRO A 132 -8.69 -6.49 -11.13
N TYR A 133 -8.05 -5.58 -10.43
CA TYR A 133 -6.77 -4.96 -10.80
C TYR A 133 -5.78 -4.99 -9.63
N MET A 134 -4.49 -5.06 -9.94
CA MET A 134 -3.42 -4.59 -9.08
C MET A 134 -2.96 -3.22 -9.57
N VAL A 135 -2.92 -2.24 -8.67
CA VAL A 135 -2.29 -0.93 -8.90
C VAL A 135 -0.98 -0.92 -8.14
N PHE A 136 0.11 -0.48 -8.73
CA PHE A 136 1.45 -0.60 -8.17
C PHE A 136 2.37 0.52 -8.67
N CYS A 137 3.50 0.72 -8.02
CA CYS A 137 4.53 1.66 -8.45
C CYS A 137 5.59 0.94 -9.29
N HIS A 138 5.94 1.51 -10.45
CA HIS A 138 7.18 1.24 -11.17
C HIS A 138 8.22 2.23 -10.66
N GLU A 139 9.26 1.74 -10.01
CA GLU A 139 10.09 2.48 -9.11
C GLU A 139 11.07 3.43 -9.82
N TRP A 140 11.22 4.62 -9.26
CA TRP A 140 12.15 5.66 -9.71
C TRP A 140 13.61 5.19 -9.85
N LEU A 141 14.02 4.19 -9.08
CA LEU A 141 15.37 3.57 -9.22
C LEU A 141 15.64 3.01 -10.61
N GLN A 142 14.58 2.65 -11.36
CA GLN A 142 14.69 2.13 -12.72
C GLN A 142 14.25 3.17 -13.76
N VAL A 143 13.15 3.88 -13.51
CA VAL A 143 12.55 4.80 -14.50
C VAL A 143 12.82 6.27 -14.23
N ARG A 144 13.49 6.61 -13.11
CA ARG A 144 13.82 7.93 -12.60
C ARG A 144 12.58 8.73 -12.18
N ASP A 145 11.60 8.94 -13.03
CA ASP A 145 10.30 9.50 -12.71
C ASP A 145 9.34 8.36 -12.36
N GLY A 146 9.23 8.06 -11.06
CA GLY A 146 8.39 6.99 -10.55
C GLY A 146 6.97 7.06 -11.13
N THR A 147 6.41 5.91 -11.45
CA THR A 147 5.16 5.82 -12.20
C THR A 147 4.20 4.89 -11.48
N VAL A 148 2.95 5.32 -11.30
CA VAL A 148 1.87 4.45 -10.85
C VAL A 148 1.26 3.76 -12.06
N CYS A 149 1.20 2.44 -12.02
CA CYS A 149 0.70 1.56 -13.05
C CYS A 149 -0.44 0.69 -12.54
N ALA A 150 -1.20 0.10 -13.46
CA ALA A 150 -2.19 -0.92 -13.15
C ALA A 150 -2.06 -2.10 -14.10
N VAL A 151 -2.42 -3.29 -13.61
CA VAL A 151 -2.57 -4.50 -14.41
C VAL A 151 -3.86 -5.19 -14.04
N GLU A 152 -4.59 -5.68 -15.04
CA GLU A 152 -5.77 -6.52 -14.82
C GLU A 152 -5.35 -7.88 -14.26
N LEU A 153 -6.11 -8.40 -13.30
CA LEU A 153 -5.88 -9.70 -12.69
C LEU A 153 -6.88 -10.74 -13.21
N THR A 154 -6.49 -12.00 -13.17
CA THR A 154 -7.45 -13.10 -13.31
C THR A 154 -8.50 -13.04 -12.19
N PRO A 155 -9.74 -13.55 -12.41
CA PRO A 155 -10.82 -13.48 -11.42
C PRO A 155 -10.49 -14.15 -10.06
N ASP A 156 -9.54 -15.08 -10.05
CA ASP A 156 -9.04 -15.75 -8.84
C ASP A 156 -7.80 -15.07 -8.24
N LEU A 157 -7.34 -13.96 -8.82
CA LEU A 157 -6.16 -13.17 -8.43
C LEU A 157 -4.83 -13.93 -8.49
N SER A 158 -4.74 -15.03 -9.23
CA SER A 158 -3.51 -15.85 -9.27
C SER A 158 -2.46 -15.36 -10.27
N ALA A 159 -2.87 -14.55 -11.26
CA ALA A 159 -2.00 -14.08 -12.33
C ALA A 159 -2.47 -12.74 -12.93
N PRO A 160 -1.58 -12.01 -13.64
CA PRO A 160 -2.02 -10.90 -14.49
C PRO A 160 -2.84 -11.44 -15.67
N ALA A 161 -3.90 -10.71 -16.06
CA ALA A 161 -4.78 -11.03 -17.17
C ALA A 161 -4.53 -10.15 -18.43
N GLY A 162 -3.54 -9.26 -18.36
CA GLY A 162 -3.19 -8.36 -19.45
C GLY A 162 -1.85 -7.68 -19.24
N GLU A 163 -1.52 -6.76 -20.13
CA GLU A 163 -0.32 -5.95 -20.00
C GLU A 163 -0.54 -4.79 -19.03
N PRO A 164 0.48 -4.40 -18.23
CA PRO A 164 0.38 -3.25 -17.36
C PRO A 164 0.25 -1.95 -18.18
N PHE A 165 -0.44 -0.98 -17.63
CA PHE A 165 -0.59 0.35 -18.22
C PHE A 165 -0.39 1.43 -17.17
N GLN A 166 0.17 2.56 -17.60
CA GLN A 166 0.45 3.70 -16.78
C GLN A 166 -0.83 4.45 -16.41
N LEU A 167 -0.93 4.88 -15.15
CA LEU A 167 -1.96 5.79 -14.65
C LEU A 167 -1.44 7.22 -14.59
N TRP A 168 -0.36 7.47 -13.86
CA TRP A 168 0.36 8.75 -13.79
C TRP A 168 1.82 8.53 -13.40
N ASN A 169 2.63 9.58 -13.55
CA ASN A 169 4.00 9.65 -13.07
C ASN A 169 4.15 10.79 -12.05
N ALA A 170 5.15 10.70 -11.18
CA ALA A 170 5.33 11.62 -10.07
C ALA A 170 5.55 13.07 -10.52
N ALA A 171 6.36 13.30 -11.56
CA ALA A 171 6.67 14.64 -12.07
C ALA A 171 5.46 15.39 -12.64
N ALA A 172 4.34 14.70 -12.91
CA ALA A 172 3.09 15.35 -13.29
C ALA A 172 2.46 16.16 -12.14
N ALA A 173 2.84 15.91 -10.89
CA ALA A 173 2.38 16.64 -9.72
C ALA A 173 3.26 17.88 -9.47
N PRO A 174 2.69 19.10 -9.44
CA PRO A 174 3.49 20.34 -9.40
C PRO A 174 4.24 20.58 -8.08
N TRP A 175 3.88 19.85 -7.04
CA TRP A 175 4.47 19.94 -5.69
C TRP A 175 5.61 18.96 -5.46
N VAL A 176 5.72 17.91 -6.26
CA VAL A 176 6.74 16.86 -6.11
C VAL A 176 8.15 17.43 -6.21
N LYS A 177 9.05 16.93 -5.36
CA LYS A 177 10.48 17.24 -5.35
C LYS A 177 11.31 16.00 -5.62
N ALA A 178 12.35 16.19 -6.41
CA ALA A 178 13.37 15.17 -6.61
C ALA A 178 14.11 14.87 -5.30
N ILE A 179 14.42 13.59 -5.06
CA ILE A 179 15.03 13.12 -3.80
C ILE A 179 16.55 13.08 -3.84
N ARG A 180 17.16 12.97 -5.02
CA ARG A 180 18.62 12.96 -5.23
C ARG A 180 18.99 13.81 -6.43
N ASP A 181 18.93 13.26 -7.65
CA ASP A 181 19.14 13.98 -8.88
C ASP A 181 17.88 14.75 -9.29
N GLU A 182 18.01 15.74 -10.19
CA GLU A 182 16.93 16.67 -10.55
C GLU A 182 15.68 16.01 -11.17
N ASP A 183 15.78 14.74 -11.59
CA ASP A 183 14.71 13.98 -12.27
C ASP A 183 14.34 12.65 -11.55
N GLU A 184 14.77 12.46 -10.31
CA GLU A 184 14.45 11.28 -9.50
C GLU A 184 13.27 11.54 -8.57
N PHE A 185 12.07 11.16 -9.00
CA PHE A 185 10.82 11.40 -8.30
C PHE A 185 10.18 10.09 -7.81
N VAL A 186 9.78 10.05 -6.55
CA VAL A 186 9.19 8.87 -5.91
C VAL A 186 7.70 8.78 -6.19
N THR A 187 7.21 7.54 -6.38
CA THR A 187 5.81 7.16 -6.18
C THR A 187 5.77 5.98 -5.22
N ASP A 188 4.99 6.11 -4.13
CA ASP A 188 4.80 5.07 -3.13
C ASP A 188 3.31 4.94 -2.77
N GLY A 189 2.91 3.76 -2.26
CA GLY A 189 1.67 3.48 -1.57
C GLY A 189 0.38 3.96 -2.25
N PRO A 190 0.12 3.63 -3.54
CA PRO A 190 -1.14 3.99 -4.16
C PRO A 190 -2.28 3.20 -3.51
N PHE A 191 -3.33 3.88 -3.05
CA PHE A 191 -4.51 3.23 -2.50
C PHE A 191 -5.77 3.80 -3.16
N LEU A 192 -6.59 2.93 -3.78
CA LEU A 192 -7.76 3.34 -4.55
C LEU A 192 -9.00 3.50 -3.67
N LEU A 193 -9.76 4.56 -3.90
CA LEU A 193 -10.98 4.87 -3.15
C LEU A 193 -12.06 5.51 -4.05
N ASN A 194 -13.30 5.47 -3.59
CA ASN A 194 -14.36 6.29 -4.17
C ASN A 194 -14.47 7.58 -3.36
N LEU A 195 -14.17 8.71 -3.96
CA LEU A 195 -14.31 10.02 -3.34
C LEU A 195 -15.46 10.80 -4.01
N ASN A 196 -16.58 10.94 -3.31
CA ASN A 196 -17.76 11.64 -3.80
C ASN A 196 -18.27 11.14 -5.17
N GLY A 197 -18.30 9.81 -5.36
CA GLY A 197 -18.75 9.17 -6.59
C GLY A 197 -17.73 9.17 -7.73
N LYS A 198 -16.48 9.53 -7.46
CA LYS A 198 -15.38 9.48 -8.43
C LYS A 198 -14.28 8.55 -7.95
N LEU A 199 -13.67 7.84 -8.87
CA LEU A 199 -12.48 7.08 -8.57
C LEU A 199 -11.32 8.03 -8.27
N ALA A 200 -10.67 7.78 -7.15
CA ALA A 200 -9.50 8.51 -6.69
C ALA A 200 -8.44 7.53 -6.18
N SER A 201 -7.23 8.02 -5.99
CA SER A 201 -6.16 7.33 -5.28
C SER A 201 -5.49 8.31 -4.35
N ILE A 202 -5.20 7.89 -3.12
CA ILE A 202 -4.15 8.52 -2.34
C ILE A 202 -2.82 7.85 -2.73
N TRP A 203 -1.73 8.58 -2.62
CA TRP A 203 -0.38 8.12 -2.95
C TRP A 203 0.65 9.01 -2.28
N SER A 204 1.86 8.50 -2.11
CA SER A 204 2.92 9.23 -1.41
C SER A 204 4.09 9.58 -2.33
N SER A 205 4.71 10.71 -2.03
CA SER A 205 5.95 11.18 -2.62
C SER A 205 6.63 12.18 -1.67
N PHE A 206 7.60 12.93 -2.17
CA PHE A 206 8.29 13.98 -1.43
C PHE A 206 7.91 15.35 -1.94
N ASP A 207 7.59 16.27 -1.03
CA ASP A 207 7.54 17.71 -1.30
C ASP A 207 8.78 18.42 -0.73
N LYS A 208 8.74 19.76 -0.67
CA LYS A 208 9.84 20.57 -0.12
C LYS A 208 10.09 20.37 1.38
N ASP A 209 9.12 19.81 2.11
CA ASP A 209 9.16 19.68 3.57
C ASP A 209 9.34 18.20 4.03
N GLY A 210 9.31 17.23 3.10
CA GLY A 210 9.55 15.82 3.40
C GLY A 210 8.58 14.87 2.69
N TYR A 211 8.35 13.71 3.29
CA TYR A 211 7.44 12.68 2.78
C TYR A 211 5.99 13.05 3.07
N VAL A 212 5.13 12.96 2.06
CA VAL A 212 3.75 13.44 2.13
C VAL A 212 2.76 12.50 1.48
N GLU A 213 1.51 12.61 1.90
CA GLU A 213 0.35 11.99 1.26
C GLU A 213 -0.32 12.95 0.30
N ALA A 214 -0.76 12.49 -0.85
CA ALA A 214 -1.40 13.29 -1.89
C ALA A 214 -2.57 12.57 -2.55
N LEU A 215 -3.35 13.30 -3.34
CA LEU A 215 -4.53 12.81 -4.03
C LEU A 215 -4.30 12.78 -5.54
N ALA A 216 -4.72 11.69 -6.18
CA ALA A 216 -4.95 11.60 -7.61
C ALA A 216 -6.45 11.35 -7.88
N THR A 217 -7.01 11.91 -8.95
CA THR A 217 -8.43 11.69 -9.32
C THR A 217 -8.57 11.27 -10.76
N SER A 218 -9.46 10.32 -11.03
CA SER A 218 -9.77 9.87 -12.37
C SER A 218 -11.05 10.52 -12.92
N LYS A 219 -11.06 10.79 -14.21
CA LYS A 219 -12.24 11.28 -14.96
C LYS A 219 -12.98 10.17 -15.71
N GLY A 220 -12.44 8.94 -15.72
CA GLY A 220 -13.01 7.85 -16.53
C GLY A 220 -12.60 6.43 -16.07
N GLY A 221 -12.85 6.09 -14.81
CA GLY A 221 -12.50 4.79 -14.24
C GLY A 221 -10.99 4.58 -14.13
N ILE A 222 -10.54 3.31 -14.01
CA ILE A 222 -9.13 2.99 -13.75
C ILE A 222 -8.19 3.49 -14.86
N ARG A 223 -8.63 3.52 -16.11
CA ARG A 223 -7.82 3.96 -17.25
C ARG A 223 -7.71 5.48 -17.38
N GLY A 224 -8.36 6.24 -16.51
CA GLY A 224 -8.24 7.70 -16.46
C GLY A 224 -9.03 8.45 -17.56
N PRO A 225 -8.64 9.66 -17.94
CA PRO A 225 -7.37 10.31 -17.54
C PRO A 225 -7.33 10.67 -16.06
N TRP A 226 -6.12 10.54 -15.48
CA TRP A 226 -5.83 10.88 -14.11
C TRP A 226 -5.28 12.31 -13.99
N SER A 227 -5.59 12.99 -12.89
CA SER A 227 -5.06 14.28 -12.49
C SER A 227 -4.39 14.15 -11.12
N VAL A 228 -3.17 14.69 -10.99
CA VAL A 228 -2.35 14.69 -9.78
C VAL A 228 -1.95 16.10 -9.35
N ASP A 229 -2.60 17.12 -9.88
CA ASP A 229 -2.37 18.54 -9.61
C ASP A 229 -3.03 19.04 -8.32
N HIS A 230 -3.53 18.13 -7.50
CA HIS A 230 -4.07 18.43 -6.19
C HIS A 230 -2.97 18.82 -5.19
N PRO A 231 -3.26 19.70 -4.23
CA PRO A 231 -2.33 19.97 -3.13
C PRO A 231 -2.10 18.72 -2.29
N THR A 232 -0.95 18.66 -1.62
CA THR A 232 -0.65 17.59 -0.66
C THR A 232 -1.65 17.61 0.49
N MET A 233 -2.07 16.41 0.93
CA MET A 233 -3.10 16.24 1.95
C MET A 233 -2.52 16.21 3.36
N LEU A 234 -1.31 15.67 3.52
CA LEU A 234 -0.59 15.52 4.79
C LEU A 234 0.79 16.18 4.70
N SER A 235 0.79 17.47 4.34
CA SER A 235 2.02 18.24 4.19
C SER A 235 2.60 18.67 5.54
N GLY A 236 3.94 18.72 5.63
CA GLY A 236 4.66 19.22 6.80
C GLY A 236 4.69 18.27 8.01
N HIS A 237 4.23 17.04 7.85
CA HIS A 237 4.17 16.05 8.92
C HIS A 237 5.16 14.89 8.76
N ASP A 238 5.88 14.81 7.62
CA ASP A 238 6.84 13.74 7.30
C ASP A 238 6.21 12.35 7.51
N GLY A 239 5.05 12.12 6.89
CA GLY A 239 4.30 10.87 6.97
C GLY A 239 3.55 10.59 5.69
N GLY A 240 3.31 9.32 5.41
CA GLY A 240 2.64 8.88 4.20
C GLY A 240 2.54 7.37 4.12
N HIS A 241 2.37 6.85 2.90
CA HIS A 241 2.07 5.48 2.58
C HIS A 241 0.91 4.98 3.43
N GLY A 242 -0.22 5.65 3.27
CA GLY A 242 -1.39 5.42 4.06
C GLY A 242 -2.54 4.80 3.29
N MET A 243 -3.58 4.42 4.02
CA MET A 243 -4.82 3.92 3.46
C MET A 243 -6.04 4.45 4.22
N LEU A 244 -7.18 4.47 3.54
CA LEU A 244 -8.46 4.84 4.10
C LEU A 244 -9.29 3.60 4.41
N PHE A 245 -9.94 3.57 5.56
CA PHE A 245 -10.91 2.55 5.92
C PHE A 245 -12.12 3.18 6.62
N THR A 246 -13.22 2.45 6.65
CA THR A 246 -14.40 2.83 7.43
C THR A 246 -14.45 2.00 8.70
N ASP A 247 -14.54 2.66 9.85
CA ASP A 247 -14.68 1.96 11.13
C ASP A 247 -16.09 1.35 11.31
N PHE A 248 -16.30 0.64 12.43
CA PHE A 248 -17.58 -0.02 12.68
C PHE A 248 -18.72 0.96 13.04
N ASP A 249 -18.41 2.22 13.31
CA ASP A 249 -19.38 3.31 13.54
C ASP A 249 -19.70 4.09 12.25
N GLY A 250 -19.05 3.72 11.12
CA GLY A 250 -19.25 4.36 9.81
C GLY A 250 -18.40 5.60 9.58
N GLN A 251 -17.42 5.87 10.43
CA GLN A 251 -16.51 6.99 10.27
C GLN A 251 -15.36 6.60 9.31
N GLN A 252 -15.00 7.50 8.40
CA GLN A 252 -13.81 7.33 7.56
C GLN A 252 -12.55 7.72 8.34
N LEU A 253 -11.62 6.79 8.41
CA LEU A 253 -10.33 6.94 9.05
C LEU A 253 -9.21 6.74 8.04
N PHE A 254 -8.09 7.42 8.27
CA PHE A 254 -6.85 7.29 7.53
C PHE A 254 -5.75 6.84 8.47
N VAL A 255 -4.96 5.87 8.04
CA VAL A 255 -3.76 5.43 8.73
C VAL A 255 -2.55 5.57 7.83
N CYS A 256 -1.43 6.05 8.35
CA CYS A 256 -0.14 6.11 7.65
C CYS A 256 1.00 5.83 8.64
N HIS A 257 2.23 5.69 8.15
CA HIS A 257 3.36 5.75 9.05
C HIS A 257 3.86 7.19 9.20
N GLN A 258 4.32 7.53 10.40
CA GLN A 258 4.85 8.85 10.75
C GLN A 258 5.78 8.77 11.97
N PRO A 259 6.97 9.44 11.95
CA PRO A 259 7.58 10.11 10.81
C PRO A 259 8.10 9.11 9.77
N ASN A 260 8.54 9.58 8.60
CA ASN A 260 9.24 8.77 7.61
C ASN A 260 10.75 8.73 7.92
N GLN A 261 11.10 8.26 9.11
CA GLN A 261 12.47 8.22 9.62
C GLN A 261 12.74 6.96 10.43
N SER A 262 13.50 6.01 9.87
CA SER A 262 13.84 4.77 10.57
C SER A 262 14.79 4.98 11.76
N PRO A 263 14.55 4.33 12.90
CA PRO A 263 13.47 3.39 13.27
C PRO A 263 12.32 4.04 14.05
N LYS A 264 11.99 5.30 13.75
CA LYS A 264 11.02 6.09 14.53
C LYS A 264 9.58 5.93 14.04
N GLU A 265 9.38 5.28 12.90
CA GLU A 265 8.07 5.13 12.26
C GLU A 265 7.07 4.43 13.19
N ARG A 266 5.87 4.97 13.25
CA ARG A 266 4.71 4.45 13.98
C ARG A 266 3.46 4.62 13.15
N PRO A 267 2.46 3.74 13.30
CA PRO A 267 1.14 4.01 12.76
C PRO A 267 0.57 5.29 13.38
N ALA A 268 0.08 6.19 12.54
CA ALA A 268 -0.61 7.40 12.93
C ALA A 268 -2.03 7.38 12.34
N LEU A 269 -3.03 7.61 13.19
CA LEU A 269 -4.44 7.57 12.83
C LEU A 269 -5.00 8.98 12.71
N TYR A 270 -5.79 9.22 11.66
CA TYR A 270 -6.46 10.48 11.39
C TYR A 270 -7.92 10.22 11.03
N ARG A 271 -8.83 11.13 11.41
CA ARG A 271 -10.17 11.19 10.82
C ARG A 271 -10.06 11.82 9.44
N PHE A 272 -10.81 11.29 8.48
CA PHE A 272 -10.88 11.84 7.14
C PHE A 272 -12.28 12.42 6.89
N GLU A 273 -12.37 13.72 6.72
CA GLU A 273 -13.62 14.43 6.48
C GLU A 273 -13.44 15.44 5.34
N ASN A 274 -14.25 15.30 4.29
CA ASN A 274 -14.26 16.25 3.16
C ASN A 274 -12.89 16.51 2.50
N GLY A 275 -12.03 15.50 2.43
CA GLY A 275 -10.69 15.63 1.86
C GLY A 275 -9.63 16.21 2.80
N VAL A 276 -9.94 16.32 4.09
CA VAL A 276 -9.04 16.86 5.12
C VAL A 276 -8.79 15.80 6.20
N PHE A 277 -7.54 15.71 6.65
CA PHE A 277 -7.13 14.86 7.75
C PHE A 277 -7.13 15.64 9.07
N TYR A 278 -7.75 15.05 10.10
CA TYR A 278 -7.75 15.54 11.48
C TYR A 278 -7.14 14.46 12.37
N LYS A 279 -6.16 14.79 13.18
CA LYS A 279 -5.53 13.81 14.09
C LYS A 279 -6.61 13.19 14.99
N ALA A 280 -6.67 11.86 15.02
CA ALA A 280 -7.65 11.09 15.79
C ALA A 280 -7.30 11.06 17.28
#